data_789fc3f286cee52fb0aa737d2bccb8fa
#
_entry.id   789fc3f286cee52fb0aa737d2bccb8fa
#
_cell.length_a   1.000
_cell.length_b   1.000
_cell.length_c   1.000
_cell.angle_alpha   90.00
_cell.angle_beta   90.00
_cell.angle_gamma   90.00
#
_symmetry.space_group_name_H-M   'P 1'
#
loop_
_entity.id
_entity.type
_entity.pdbx_description
1 polymer ?
#
loop_
_entity_poly.entity_id
_entity_poly.type
_entity_poly.pdbx_seq_one_letter_code
_entity_poly.pdbx_strand_id
1 'polypeptide(L)'
;MWVLDLDLDFFLSNCCPLAPKGERPPESCAGPWTETAVVSLLENGLGLDRAHPIPGRITEAHDGALAFWKEQMDAGTLSKPFSVVHVDAHADLGIGKPGPGFVLNNVLGIPPKERDGFARYYAQKQLDEANYLLFALAFRWIDALMLVRDPFSRPDLPPFCIREGEGYRPIRLQSFVSSLFEGRYGAEPEIPLTVYDDPAAVRIREPFVCMDLALSPRYAPASADALVPLIAQYMTLV
;
A
#
# COMPACT_ATOMS: atom_id res chain seq x y z
N MET A 1 -6.74 2.22 -14.46
CA MET A 1 -7.39 2.96 -13.36
C MET A 1 -6.39 3.12 -12.25
N TRP A 2 -6.38 4.27 -11.55
CA TRP A 2 -5.45 4.52 -10.44
C TRP A 2 -6.20 4.54 -9.11
N VAL A 3 -5.62 3.92 -8.10
CA VAL A 3 -6.09 3.91 -6.71
C VAL A 3 -5.04 4.62 -5.86
N LEU A 4 -5.47 5.45 -4.93
CA LEU A 4 -4.62 6.07 -3.94
C LEU A 4 -4.79 5.35 -2.61
N ASP A 5 -3.68 4.91 -2.06
CA ASP A 5 -3.56 4.08 -0.88
C ASP A 5 -2.66 4.81 0.13
N LEU A 6 -3.25 5.31 1.21
CA LEU A 6 -2.57 6.17 2.18
C LEU A 6 -2.46 5.49 3.54
N ASP A 7 -1.30 5.62 4.18
CA ASP A 7 -1.14 5.35 5.61
C ASP A 7 -0.93 6.65 6.40
N LEU A 8 -1.59 6.75 7.55
CA LEU A 8 -1.49 7.93 8.43
C LEU A 8 -0.08 8.10 9.02
N ASP A 9 0.66 7.01 9.20
CA ASP A 9 2.00 7.03 9.76
C ASP A 9 3.04 7.68 8.83
N PHE A 10 2.74 7.77 7.52
CA PHE A 10 3.53 8.55 6.57
C PHE A 10 3.58 10.03 6.92
N PHE A 11 2.51 10.58 7.47
CA PHE A 11 2.39 12.02 7.76
C PHE A 11 2.98 12.39 9.13
N LEU A 12 4.07 11.74 9.51
CA LEU A 12 4.79 11.95 10.76
C LEU A 12 6.18 12.56 10.51
N SER A 13 6.72 13.25 11.51
CA SER A 13 8.06 13.84 11.45
C SER A 13 9.19 12.81 11.62
N ASN A 14 8.87 11.56 11.90
CA ASN A 14 9.78 10.43 12.04
C ASN A 14 8.98 9.12 12.07
N CYS A 15 9.58 7.99 11.67
CA CYS A 15 8.95 6.69 11.80
C CYS A 15 8.94 6.22 13.26
N CYS A 16 7.80 5.79 13.75
CA CYS A 16 7.66 5.22 15.08
C CYS A 16 7.92 3.71 15.09
N PRO A 17 8.49 3.15 16.17
CA PRO A 17 8.56 1.70 16.32
C PRO A 17 7.16 1.13 16.52
N LEU A 18 6.94 -0.08 16.01
CA LEU A 18 5.68 -0.82 16.17
C LEU A 18 5.32 -0.97 17.65
N ALA A 19 4.17 -0.44 18.03
CA ALA A 19 3.62 -0.60 19.39
C ALA A 19 2.99 -1.99 19.60
N PRO A 20 2.90 -2.46 20.86
CA PRO A 20 2.14 -3.67 21.19
C PRO A 20 0.69 -3.58 20.73
N LYS A 21 0.05 -4.75 20.55
CA LYS A 21 -1.35 -4.80 20.14
C LYS A 21 -2.26 -4.08 21.15
N GLY A 22 -3.06 -3.15 20.67
CA GLY A 22 -3.97 -2.34 21.48
C GLY A 22 -3.31 -1.10 22.11
N GLU A 23 -2.05 -0.84 21.80
CA GLU A 23 -1.32 0.35 22.24
C GLU A 23 -0.93 1.20 21.03
N ARG A 24 -0.56 2.46 21.30
CA ARG A 24 0.00 3.40 20.33
C ARG A 24 1.43 3.76 20.68
N PRO A 25 2.27 4.17 19.72
CA PRO A 25 3.55 4.79 20.02
C PRO A 25 3.37 6.02 20.92
N PRO A 26 4.34 6.32 21.79
CA PRO A 26 4.29 7.51 22.64
C PRO A 26 4.37 8.80 21.79
N GLU A 27 3.73 9.87 22.24
CA GLU A 27 3.71 11.18 21.57
C GLU A 27 5.12 11.78 21.34
N SER A 28 6.10 11.34 22.12
CA SER A 28 7.50 11.75 21.97
C SER A 28 8.21 11.07 20.78
N CYS A 29 7.59 10.09 20.14
CA CYS A 29 8.18 9.35 19.01
C CYS A 29 8.23 10.21 17.75
N ALA A 30 7.11 10.81 17.38
CA ALA A 30 6.98 11.66 16.21
C ALA A 30 5.76 12.58 16.38
N GLY A 31 5.80 13.75 15.77
CA GLY A 31 4.64 14.63 15.66
C GLY A 31 4.04 14.57 14.25
N PRO A 32 2.75 14.91 14.11
CA PRO A 32 2.13 14.98 12.78
C PRO A 32 2.73 16.10 11.94
N TRP A 33 2.70 15.94 10.63
CA TRP A 33 3.02 17.01 9.69
C TRP A 33 2.10 18.23 9.92
N THR A 34 2.56 19.40 9.45
CA THR A 34 1.68 20.57 9.41
C THR A 34 0.57 20.36 8.37
N GLU A 35 -0.63 20.90 8.63
CA GLU A 35 -1.73 20.86 7.68
C GLU A 35 -1.32 21.37 6.28
N THR A 36 -0.51 22.44 6.22
CA THR A 36 0.01 22.98 4.95
C THR A 36 0.85 21.97 4.18
N ALA A 37 1.70 21.19 4.86
CA ALA A 37 2.51 20.17 4.21
C ALA A 37 1.65 19.01 3.68
N VAL A 38 0.67 18.55 4.47
CA VAL A 38 -0.30 17.52 4.05
C VAL A 38 -1.07 17.99 2.83
N VAL A 39 -1.67 19.18 2.87
CA VAL A 39 -2.41 19.77 1.75
C VAL A 39 -1.54 19.89 0.49
N SER A 40 -0.29 20.34 0.67
CA SER A 40 0.63 20.47 -0.47
C SER A 40 0.93 19.13 -1.15
N LEU A 41 1.10 18.05 -0.38
CA LEU A 41 1.27 16.73 -0.95
C LEU A 41 -0.01 16.26 -1.67
N LEU A 42 -1.17 16.37 -0.99
CA LEU A 42 -2.44 15.88 -1.53
C LEU A 42 -2.84 16.64 -2.82
N GLU A 43 -2.73 17.97 -2.83
CA GLU A 43 -3.17 18.79 -3.96
C GLU A 43 -2.09 18.91 -5.04
N ASN A 44 -0.86 19.33 -4.68
CA ASN A 44 0.19 19.60 -5.66
C ASN A 44 0.96 18.34 -6.06
N GLY A 45 1.14 17.40 -5.14
CA GLY A 45 1.84 16.12 -5.37
C GLY A 45 0.94 15.08 -6.03
N LEU A 46 -0.19 14.81 -5.42
CA LEU A 46 -1.11 13.73 -5.80
C LEU A 46 -2.28 14.18 -6.68
N GLY A 47 -2.49 15.50 -6.86
CA GLY A 47 -3.53 16.03 -7.75
C GLY A 47 -4.96 15.90 -7.23
N LEU A 48 -5.15 15.71 -5.91
CA LEU A 48 -6.48 15.69 -5.30
C LEU A 48 -7.09 17.09 -5.25
N ASP A 49 -8.42 17.16 -5.21
CA ASP A 49 -9.17 18.39 -5.12
C ASP A 49 -10.34 18.25 -4.15
N ARG A 50 -10.42 19.11 -3.13
CA ARG A 50 -11.52 19.10 -2.15
C ARG A 50 -12.88 19.42 -2.76
N ALA A 51 -12.90 20.16 -3.87
CA ALA A 51 -14.14 20.46 -4.58
C ALA A 51 -14.70 19.23 -5.33
N HIS A 52 -13.85 18.21 -5.56
CA HIS A 52 -14.18 16.98 -6.27
C HIS A 52 -13.69 15.76 -5.49
N PRO A 53 -14.26 15.50 -4.28
CA PRO A 53 -13.84 14.36 -3.46
C PRO A 53 -14.15 13.05 -4.18
N ILE A 54 -13.26 12.07 -4.03
CA ILE A 54 -13.39 10.76 -4.66
C ILE A 54 -13.91 9.72 -3.66
N PRO A 55 -14.54 8.59 -4.10
CA PRO A 55 -14.94 7.52 -3.21
C PRO A 55 -13.80 7.06 -2.33
N GLY A 56 -14.04 6.95 -1.02
CA GLY A 56 -12.96 6.61 -0.10
C GLY A 56 -13.40 5.88 1.15
N ARG A 57 -12.44 5.21 1.78
CA ARG A 57 -12.61 4.49 3.04
C ARG A 57 -11.50 4.78 4.03
N ILE A 58 -11.85 4.88 5.30
CA ILE A 58 -10.90 4.92 6.40
C ILE A 58 -10.91 3.56 7.06
N THR A 59 -9.73 2.95 7.23
CA THR A 59 -9.53 1.64 7.83
C THR A 59 -8.66 1.73 9.09
N GLU A 60 -8.76 0.78 9.99
CA GLU A 60 -7.91 0.74 11.18
C GLU A 60 -6.50 0.30 10.84
N ALA A 61 -6.36 -0.77 10.05
CA ALA A 61 -5.08 -1.30 9.59
C ALA A 61 -5.03 -1.27 8.05
N HIS A 62 -3.81 -1.21 7.48
CA HIS A 62 -3.61 -0.97 6.07
C HIS A 62 -4.08 -2.13 5.18
N ASP A 63 -4.05 -3.35 5.66
CA ASP A 63 -4.61 -4.51 4.96
C ASP A 63 -6.14 -4.44 4.72
N GLY A 64 -6.83 -3.51 5.39
CA GLY A 64 -8.22 -3.17 5.10
C GLY A 64 -8.46 -2.68 3.66
N ALA A 65 -7.44 -2.15 2.99
CA ALA A 65 -7.45 -1.79 1.58
C ALA A 65 -7.90 -2.93 0.68
N LEU A 66 -7.48 -4.19 0.94
CA LEU A 66 -7.88 -5.35 0.13
C LEU A 66 -9.40 -5.56 0.11
N ALA A 67 -10.06 -5.41 1.26
CA ALA A 67 -11.51 -5.57 1.35
C ALA A 67 -12.22 -4.44 0.60
N PHE A 68 -11.74 -3.21 0.77
CA PHE A 68 -12.26 -2.05 0.08
C PHE A 68 -12.12 -2.17 -1.44
N TRP A 69 -10.92 -2.51 -1.94
CA TRP A 69 -10.70 -2.70 -3.38
C TRP A 69 -11.57 -3.82 -3.94
N LYS A 70 -11.73 -4.92 -3.18
CA LYS A 70 -12.60 -6.02 -3.60
C LYS A 70 -14.05 -5.57 -3.74
N GLU A 71 -14.57 -4.81 -2.79
CA GLU A 71 -15.91 -4.24 -2.85
C GLU A 71 -16.07 -3.29 -4.05
N GLN A 72 -15.08 -2.44 -4.34
CA GLN A 72 -15.11 -1.57 -5.50
C GLN A 72 -15.09 -2.37 -6.82
N MET A 73 -14.35 -3.48 -6.87
CA MET A 73 -14.37 -4.40 -8.02
C MET A 73 -15.72 -5.10 -8.18
N ASP A 74 -16.32 -5.55 -7.10
CA ASP A 74 -17.62 -6.20 -7.11
C ASP A 74 -18.76 -5.25 -7.48
N ALA A 75 -18.63 -3.97 -7.11
CA ALA A 75 -19.54 -2.90 -7.53
C ALA A 75 -19.32 -2.42 -8.98
N GLY A 76 -18.23 -2.85 -9.62
CA GLY A 76 -17.87 -2.45 -10.99
C GLY A 76 -17.29 -1.04 -11.12
N THR A 77 -16.95 -0.38 -10.01
CA THR A 77 -16.32 0.96 -9.98
C THR A 77 -14.81 0.88 -10.17
N LEU A 78 -14.20 -0.25 -9.80
CA LEU A 78 -12.80 -0.58 -10.03
C LEU A 78 -12.71 -1.85 -10.87
N SER A 79 -11.82 -1.88 -11.86
CA SER A 79 -11.57 -3.08 -12.65
C SER A 79 -10.10 -3.50 -12.55
N LYS A 80 -9.87 -4.79 -12.34
CA LYS A 80 -8.52 -5.36 -12.31
C LYS A 80 -8.02 -5.70 -13.72
N PRO A 81 -6.72 -5.54 -14.04
CA PRO A 81 -5.74 -4.95 -13.12
C PRO A 81 -5.88 -3.42 -13.05
N PHE A 82 -5.43 -2.85 -11.93
CA PHE A 82 -5.38 -1.41 -11.68
C PHE A 82 -4.00 -0.98 -11.16
N SER A 83 -3.71 0.30 -11.23
CA SER A 83 -2.46 0.87 -10.75
C SER A 83 -2.64 1.46 -9.35
N VAL A 84 -1.60 1.39 -8.50
CA VAL A 84 -1.64 1.88 -7.12
C VAL A 84 -0.55 2.92 -6.90
N VAL A 85 -0.93 4.04 -6.28
CA VAL A 85 -0.01 4.96 -5.62
C VAL A 85 -0.13 4.71 -4.12
N HIS A 86 0.90 4.13 -3.53
CA HIS A 86 1.02 3.77 -2.12
C HIS A 86 1.89 4.81 -1.41
N VAL A 87 1.32 5.52 -0.45
CA VAL A 87 1.95 6.60 0.31
C VAL A 87 2.04 6.17 1.76
N ASP A 88 3.21 5.71 2.16
CA ASP A 88 3.39 5.03 3.43
C ASP A 88 4.85 5.16 3.93
N ALA A 89 5.04 5.12 5.24
CA ALA A 89 6.35 4.95 5.85
C ALA A 89 6.95 3.55 5.58
N HIS A 90 6.13 2.58 5.15
CA HIS A 90 6.50 1.20 4.87
C HIS A 90 6.20 0.83 3.40
N ALA A 91 6.74 -0.27 2.93
CA ALA A 91 6.48 -0.73 1.56
C ALA A 91 5.36 -1.77 1.46
N ASP A 92 4.94 -2.37 2.56
CA ASP A 92 3.92 -3.41 2.71
C ASP A 92 4.05 -4.59 1.71
N LEU A 93 5.30 -4.84 1.33
CA LEU A 93 5.69 -5.90 0.40
C LEU A 93 6.29 -7.14 1.09
N GLY A 94 6.00 -7.30 2.40
CA GLY A 94 6.36 -8.50 3.15
C GLY A 94 7.75 -8.48 3.78
N ILE A 95 8.29 -7.31 4.11
CA ILE A 95 9.45 -7.21 4.99
C ILE A 95 8.95 -7.28 6.43
N GLY A 96 9.39 -8.32 7.16
CA GLY A 96 8.97 -8.58 8.53
C GLY A 96 8.38 -9.98 8.69
N LYS A 97 7.38 -10.14 9.54
CA LYS A 97 6.67 -11.41 9.74
C LYS A 97 5.20 -11.21 9.37
N PRO A 98 4.65 -12.09 8.49
CA PRO A 98 5.20 -13.38 8.05
C PRO A 98 6.28 -13.32 6.95
N GLY A 99 6.55 -12.16 6.33
CA GLY A 99 7.51 -12.04 5.23
C GLY A 99 6.98 -12.59 3.88
N PRO A 100 7.76 -12.44 2.79
CA PRO A 100 7.28 -12.75 1.45
C PRO A 100 7.22 -14.25 1.13
N GLY A 101 7.88 -15.10 1.92
CA GLY A 101 8.07 -16.53 1.60
C GLY A 101 6.76 -17.29 1.38
N PHE A 102 5.72 -16.99 2.17
CA PHE A 102 4.43 -17.65 2.01
C PHE A 102 3.79 -17.32 0.66
N VAL A 103 3.78 -16.05 0.26
CA VAL A 103 3.22 -15.62 -1.01
C VAL A 103 3.97 -16.27 -2.16
N LEU A 104 5.31 -16.18 -2.17
CA LEU A 104 6.15 -16.68 -3.25
C LEU A 104 6.14 -18.20 -3.38
N ASN A 105 5.94 -18.96 -2.29
CA ASN A 105 5.98 -20.41 -2.34
C ASN A 105 4.60 -21.09 -2.35
N ASN A 106 3.58 -20.45 -1.78
CA ASN A 106 2.26 -21.07 -1.66
C ASN A 106 1.22 -20.38 -2.56
N VAL A 107 1.10 -19.03 -2.49
CA VAL A 107 0.06 -18.33 -3.27
C VAL A 107 0.34 -18.42 -4.76
N LEU A 108 1.59 -18.26 -5.20
CA LEU A 108 1.94 -18.39 -6.62
C LEU A 108 1.72 -19.80 -7.17
N GLY A 109 1.69 -20.82 -6.32
CA GLY A 109 1.35 -22.20 -6.70
C GLY A 109 -0.15 -22.44 -6.98
N ILE A 110 -1.01 -21.46 -6.73
CA ILE A 110 -2.46 -21.52 -6.96
C ILE A 110 -2.78 -20.89 -8.33
N PRO A 111 -3.79 -21.40 -9.08
CA PRO A 111 -4.24 -20.73 -10.31
C PRO A 111 -4.56 -19.25 -10.06
N PRO A 112 -4.14 -18.30 -10.90
CA PRO A 112 -4.31 -16.86 -10.65
C PRO A 112 -5.74 -16.44 -10.29
N LYS A 113 -6.74 -17.03 -10.96
CA LYS A 113 -8.17 -16.75 -10.71
C LYS A 113 -8.71 -17.27 -9.37
N GLU A 114 -7.92 -18.07 -8.64
CA GLU A 114 -8.31 -18.68 -7.36
C GLU A 114 -7.50 -18.10 -6.18
N ARG A 115 -6.57 -17.17 -6.46
CA ARG A 115 -5.67 -16.61 -5.45
C ARG A 115 -6.35 -15.58 -4.54
N ASP A 116 -7.35 -14.87 -5.02
CA ASP A 116 -7.95 -13.68 -4.38
C ASP A 116 -8.92 -13.98 -3.24
N GLY A 117 -9.01 -15.23 -2.81
CA GLY A 117 -9.76 -15.62 -1.59
C GLY A 117 -9.00 -15.24 -0.31
N PHE A 118 -8.74 -13.94 -0.08
CA PHE A 118 -7.85 -13.46 0.98
C PHE A 118 -8.32 -13.79 2.41
N ALA A 119 -9.61 -14.00 2.66
CA ALA A 119 -10.12 -14.43 3.97
C ALA A 119 -9.42 -15.69 4.51
N ARG A 120 -9.04 -16.63 3.63
CA ARG A 120 -8.29 -17.83 4.02
C ARG A 120 -6.88 -17.51 4.52
N TYR A 121 -6.24 -16.49 3.97
CA TYR A 121 -4.88 -16.10 4.36
C TYR A 121 -4.88 -15.38 5.70
N TYR A 122 -5.90 -14.59 5.99
CA TYR A 122 -6.14 -14.05 7.34
C TYR A 122 -6.36 -15.18 8.35
N ALA A 123 -7.22 -16.15 8.04
CA ALA A 123 -7.45 -17.29 8.90
C ALA A 123 -6.18 -18.10 9.20
N GLN A 124 -5.25 -18.15 8.25
CA GLN A 124 -3.94 -18.78 8.39
C GLN A 124 -2.87 -17.88 9.03
N LYS A 125 -3.21 -16.63 9.39
CA LYS A 125 -2.27 -15.63 9.93
C LYS A 125 -1.05 -15.40 9.01
N GLN A 126 -1.28 -15.42 7.71
CA GLN A 126 -0.25 -15.21 6.68
C GLN A 126 -0.39 -13.86 5.98
N LEU A 127 -1.55 -13.20 6.11
CA LEU A 127 -1.84 -11.90 5.56
C LEU A 127 -2.07 -10.93 6.72
N ASP A 128 -1.40 -9.79 6.67
CA ASP A 128 -1.50 -8.68 7.61
C ASP A 128 -1.10 -7.35 6.94
N GLU A 129 -1.09 -6.26 7.72
CA GLU A 129 -0.75 -4.91 7.28
C GLU A 129 0.62 -4.82 6.59
N ALA A 130 1.61 -5.64 6.97
CA ALA A 130 2.96 -5.56 6.43
C ALA A 130 3.16 -6.26 5.07
N ASN A 131 2.13 -6.92 4.52
CA ASN A 131 2.30 -7.71 3.30
C ASN A 131 1.09 -7.73 2.37
N TYR A 132 -0.01 -7.07 2.69
CA TYR A 132 -1.23 -7.10 1.88
C TYR A 132 -0.99 -6.67 0.43
N LEU A 133 -0.09 -5.71 0.22
CA LEU A 133 0.24 -5.22 -1.12
C LEU A 133 0.95 -6.30 -1.96
N LEU A 134 1.81 -7.13 -1.33
CA LEU A 134 2.40 -8.29 -1.99
C LEU A 134 1.34 -9.34 -2.37
N PHE A 135 0.30 -9.52 -1.54
CA PHE A 135 -0.83 -10.38 -1.89
C PHE A 135 -1.61 -9.83 -3.08
N ALA A 136 -1.88 -8.52 -3.12
CA ALA A 136 -2.56 -7.86 -4.24
C ALA A 136 -1.79 -8.03 -5.56
N LEU A 137 -0.45 -7.92 -5.53
CA LEU A 137 0.42 -8.25 -6.66
C LEU A 137 0.26 -9.72 -7.09
N ALA A 138 0.30 -10.65 -6.14
CA ALA A 138 0.15 -12.08 -6.42
C ALA A 138 -1.25 -12.46 -6.94
N PHE A 139 -2.29 -11.71 -6.57
CA PHE A 139 -3.65 -11.84 -7.10
C PHE A 139 -3.79 -11.31 -8.52
N ARG A 140 -2.74 -10.65 -9.04
CA ARG A 140 -2.74 -9.94 -10.33
C ARG A 140 -3.80 -8.83 -10.37
N TRP A 141 -4.01 -8.17 -9.23
CA TRP A 141 -4.88 -7.02 -9.15
C TRP A 141 -4.18 -5.73 -9.60
N ILE A 142 -2.84 -5.68 -9.44
CA ILE A 142 -2.02 -4.49 -9.68
C ILE A 142 -1.21 -4.65 -10.96
N ASP A 143 -1.23 -3.64 -11.82
CA ASP A 143 -0.46 -3.58 -13.08
C ASP A 143 0.65 -2.51 -13.07
N ALA A 144 0.61 -1.56 -12.13
CA ALA A 144 1.70 -0.62 -11.86
C ALA A 144 1.69 -0.22 -10.39
N LEU A 145 2.86 -0.05 -9.79
CA LEU A 145 3.02 0.35 -8.40
C LEU A 145 3.93 1.58 -8.31
N MET A 146 3.44 2.63 -7.66
CA MET A 146 4.23 3.78 -7.25
C MET A 146 4.29 3.83 -5.72
N LEU A 147 5.48 3.82 -5.15
CA LEU A 147 5.70 3.96 -3.72
C LEU A 147 6.18 5.39 -3.44
N VAL A 148 5.47 6.10 -2.59
CA VAL A 148 5.90 7.37 -2.01
C VAL A 148 6.32 7.08 -0.58
N ARG A 149 7.63 7.13 -0.33
CA ARG A 149 8.21 6.72 0.94
C ARG A 149 8.46 7.93 1.85
N ASP A 150 8.28 7.71 3.14
CA ASP A 150 8.73 8.66 4.13
C ASP A 150 10.27 8.75 4.11
N PRO A 151 10.88 9.96 4.07
CA PRO A 151 12.33 10.12 4.03
C PRO A 151 13.06 9.58 5.27
N PHE A 152 12.35 9.36 6.38
CA PHE A 152 12.87 8.76 7.61
C PHE A 152 12.68 7.25 7.67
N SER A 153 12.03 6.65 6.67
CA SER A 153 11.82 5.20 6.58
C SER A 153 13.14 4.44 6.49
N ARG A 154 13.19 3.30 7.16
CA ARG A 154 14.26 2.33 6.93
C ARG A 154 14.08 1.66 5.56
N PRO A 155 15.18 1.22 4.92
CA PRO A 155 15.08 0.39 3.72
C PRO A 155 14.30 -0.89 4.03
N ASP A 156 13.16 -1.08 3.38
CA ASP A 156 12.24 -2.20 3.60
C ASP A 156 11.73 -2.82 2.28
N LEU A 157 12.28 -2.38 1.14
CA LEU A 157 11.99 -3.01 -0.14
C LEU A 157 12.57 -4.43 -0.19
N PRO A 158 11.75 -5.43 -0.53
CA PRO A 158 12.23 -6.80 -0.61
C PRO A 158 13.23 -7.01 -1.75
N PRO A 159 14.04 -8.09 -1.70
CA PRO A 159 15.12 -8.34 -2.69
C PRO A 159 14.66 -8.45 -4.13
N PHE A 160 13.39 -8.71 -4.40
CA PHE A 160 12.85 -8.72 -5.77
C PHE A 160 12.57 -7.32 -6.33
N CYS A 161 12.61 -6.28 -5.50
CA CYS A 161 12.59 -4.88 -5.92
C CYS A 161 14.01 -4.42 -6.24
N ILE A 162 14.50 -4.75 -7.44
CA ILE A 162 15.89 -4.49 -7.84
C ILE A 162 16.01 -3.05 -8.35
N ARG A 163 16.88 -2.27 -7.71
CA ARG A 163 17.24 -0.93 -8.18
C ARG A 163 18.18 -1.02 -9.40
N GLU A 164 17.93 -0.21 -10.42
CA GLU A 164 18.76 -0.11 -11.62
C GLU A 164 18.93 1.37 -12.02
N GLY A 165 20.15 1.88 -11.87
CA GLY A 165 20.42 3.30 -12.07
C GLY A 165 19.66 4.17 -11.07
N GLU A 166 18.89 5.14 -11.59
CA GLU A 166 18.03 6.01 -10.77
C GLU A 166 16.61 5.45 -10.54
N GLY A 167 16.28 4.32 -11.15
CA GLY A 167 14.95 3.69 -11.08
C GLY A 167 14.98 2.28 -10.52
N TYR A 168 13.90 1.57 -10.77
CA TYR A 168 13.73 0.17 -10.38
C TYR A 168 13.33 -0.67 -11.60
N ARG A 169 13.78 -1.93 -11.62
CA ARG A 169 13.25 -2.89 -12.60
C ARG A 169 11.80 -3.18 -12.29
N PRO A 170 10.98 -3.52 -13.31
CA PRO A 170 9.64 -4.04 -13.07
C PRO A 170 9.66 -5.22 -12.11
N ILE A 171 8.71 -5.25 -11.18
CA ILE A 171 8.54 -6.38 -10.26
C ILE A 171 8.02 -7.58 -11.06
N ARG A 172 8.69 -8.71 -10.97
CA ARG A 172 8.15 -10.00 -11.39
C ARG A 172 8.27 -10.98 -10.24
N LEU A 173 7.13 -11.36 -9.67
CA LEU A 173 7.10 -12.33 -8.59
C LEU A 173 7.53 -13.71 -9.13
N GLN A 174 8.40 -14.36 -8.38
CA GLN A 174 8.88 -15.71 -8.70
C GLN A 174 8.85 -16.59 -7.46
N SER A 175 8.33 -17.80 -7.61
CA SER A 175 8.43 -18.81 -6.56
C SER A 175 9.90 -19.22 -6.37
N PHE A 176 10.32 -19.40 -5.12
CA PHE A 176 11.64 -20.00 -4.82
C PHE A 176 11.74 -21.47 -5.27
N VAL A 177 10.61 -22.11 -5.51
CA VAL A 177 10.51 -23.47 -6.06
C VAL A 177 10.01 -23.44 -7.50
N SER A 178 10.39 -22.42 -8.25
CA SER A 178 9.92 -22.10 -9.61
C SER A 178 10.00 -23.28 -10.57
N SER A 179 11.05 -24.10 -10.50
CA SER A 179 11.21 -25.29 -11.36
C SER A 179 10.07 -26.31 -11.22
N LEU A 180 9.36 -26.33 -10.09
CA LEU A 180 8.21 -27.22 -9.87
C LEU A 180 6.91 -26.64 -10.45
N PHE A 181 6.85 -25.31 -10.65
CA PHE A 181 5.66 -24.58 -11.07
C PHE A 181 5.83 -23.89 -12.43
N GLU A 182 7.05 -23.89 -12.98
CA GLU A 182 7.34 -23.30 -14.27
C GLU A 182 6.42 -23.88 -15.35
N GLY A 183 5.76 -22.99 -16.09
CA GLY A 183 4.83 -23.38 -17.14
C GLY A 183 3.44 -23.82 -16.67
N ARG A 184 3.19 -24.02 -15.36
CA ARG A 184 1.88 -24.48 -14.90
C ARG A 184 0.79 -23.40 -15.02
N TYR A 185 1.14 -22.13 -14.76
CA TYR A 185 0.21 -21.00 -14.86
C TYR A 185 0.76 -19.83 -15.69
N GLY A 186 1.81 -20.07 -16.46
CA GLY A 186 2.55 -19.03 -17.17
C GLY A 186 3.44 -18.21 -16.23
N ALA A 187 4.23 -17.31 -16.81
CA ALA A 187 5.03 -16.35 -16.05
C ALA A 187 4.11 -15.34 -15.32
N GLU A 188 4.52 -14.90 -14.13
CA GLU A 188 3.88 -13.76 -13.49
C GLU A 188 4.12 -12.48 -14.31
N PRO A 189 3.15 -11.54 -14.34
CA PRO A 189 3.31 -10.29 -15.07
C PRO A 189 4.49 -9.48 -14.55
N GLU A 190 5.09 -8.67 -15.42
CA GLU A 190 5.98 -7.59 -15.02
C GLU A 190 5.16 -6.37 -14.63
N ILE A 191 5.43 -5.84 -13.45
CA ILE A 191 4.71 -4.72 -12.86
C ILE A 191 5.71 -3.57 -12.72
N PRO A 192 5.55 -2.47 -13.49
CA PRO A 192 6.36 -1.28 -13.35
C PRO A 192 6.37 -0.79 -11.90
N LEU A 193 7.57 -0.48 -11.39
CA LEU A 193 7.79 0.05 -10.05
C LEU A 193 8.45 1.42 -10.15
N THR A 194 7.81 2.43 -9.57
CA THR A 194 8.38 3.75 -9.34
C THR A 194 8.48 3.98 -7.84
N VAL A 195 9.59 4.52 -7.36
CA VAL A 195 9.79 4.84 -5.94
C VAL A 195 10.19 6.31 -5.83
N TYR A 196 9.44 7.06 -5.04
CA TYR A 196 9.74 8.42 -4.64
C TYR A 196 10.28 8.40 -3.21
N ASP A 197 11.58 8.62 -3.05
CA ASP A 197 12.22 8.75 -1.73
C ASP A 197 12.10 10.19 -1.17
N ASP A 198 11.59 11.13 -1.96
CA ASP A 198 11.30 12.51 -1.57
C ASP A 198 9.84 12.84 -1.92
N PRO A 199 8.96 13.00 -0.92
CA PRO A 199 7.57 13.38 -1.15
C PRO A 199 7.41 14.71 -1.91
N ALA A 200 8.37 15.61 -1.80
CA ALA A 200 8.34 16.88 -2.52
C ALA A 200 8.54 16.72 -4.05
N ALA A 201 9.09 15.59 -4.48
CA ALA A 201 9.28 15.28 -5.91
C ALA A 201 8.03 14.66 -6.56
N VAL A 202 7.04 14.25 -5.76
CA VAL A 202 5.83 13.56 -6.26
C VAL A 202 5.01 14.49 -7.14
N ARG A 203 4.66 14.01 -8.33
CA ARG A 203 3.81 14.74 -9.31
C ARG A 203 2.95 13.74 -10.06
N ILE A 204 1.89 13.26 -9.40
CA ILE A 204 0.89 12.40 -10.04
C ILE A 204 -0.15 13.28 -10.74
N ARG A 205 -0.53 12.90 -11.94
CA ARG A 205 -1.52 13.62 -12.76
C ARG A 205 -2.67 12.73 -13.21
N GLU A 206 -2.53 11.45 -13.02
CA GLU A 206 -3.56 10.47 -13.30
C GLU A 206 -4.70 10.61 -12.28
N PRO A 207 -5.95 10.63 -12.74
CA PRO A 207 -7.08 10.71 -11.82
C PRO A 207 -7.25 9.42 -11.05
N PHE A 208 -7.43 9.53 -9.74
CA PHE A 208 -7.77 8.40 -8.89
C PHE A 208 -9.28 8.11 -8.94
N VAL A 209 -9.63 6.83 -9.00
CA VAL A 209 -11.03 6.36 -8.98
C VAL A 209 -11.56 6.14 -7.57
N CYS A 210 -10.66 5.84 -6.63
CA CYS A 210 -10.95 5.75 -5.21
C CYS A 210 -9.66 5.90 -4.39
N MET A 211 -9.82 6.10 -3.09
CA MET A 211 -8.72 6.17 -2.14
C MET A 211 -9.07 5.48 -0.82
N ASP A 212 -8.09 4.96 -0.13
CA ASP A 212 -8.21 4.54 1.25
C ASP A 212 -7.18 5.23 2.14
N LEU A 213 -7.49 5.31 3.43
CA LEU A 213 -6.63 5.84 4.47
C LEU A 213 -6.60 4.84 5.62
N ALA A 214 -5.47 4.24 5.86
CA ALA A 214 -5.21 3.45 7.05
C ALA A 214 -4.83 4.37 8.23
N LEU A 215 -5.39 4.12 9.39
CA LEU A 215 -5.06 4.86 10.61
C LEU A 215 -3.79 4.34 11.27
N SER A 216 -3.46 3.09 11.08
CA SER A 216 -2.28 2.38 11.57
C SER A 216 -1.92 2.72 13.02
N PRO A 217 -2.84 2.52 14.00
CA PRO A 217 -2.68 3.03 15.36
C PRO A 217 -1.48 2.44 16.10
N ARG A 218 -0.92 1.34 15.62
CA ARG A 218 0.30 0.74 16.18
C ARG A 218 1.59 1.40 15.68
N TYR A 219 1.51 2.22 14.65
CA TYR A 219 2.63 2.92 14.02
C TYR A 219 2.54 4.44 14.17
N ALA A 220 1.33 4.96 14.51
CA ALA A 220 1.08 6.38 14.66
C ALA A 220 0.65 6.74 16.09
N PRO A 221 1.26 7.78 16.72
CA PRO A 221 0.79 8.33 18.00
C PRO A 221 -0.61 8.93 17.85
N ALA A 222 -1.32 9.12 18.98
CA ALA A 222 -2.71 9.58 18.94
C ALA A 222 -2.87 11.00 18.36
N SER A 223 -1.84 11.83 18.46
CA SER A 223 -1.82 13.16 17.84
C SER A 223 -1.93 13.14 16.32
N ALA A 224 -1.54 12.04 15.65
CA ALA A 224 -1.69 11.88 14.19
C ALA A 224 -3.16 11.92 13.75
N ASP A 225 -4.10 11.49 14.62
CA ASP A 225 -5.52 11.46 14.31
C ASP A 225 -6.09 12.86 13.99
N ALA A 226 -5.41 13.93 14.41
CA ALA A 226 -5.77 15.30 14.06
C ALA A 226 -5.74 15.57 12.54
N LEU A 227 -4.97 14.79 11.77
CA LEU A 227 -4.90 14.91 10.31
C LEU A 227 -6.07 14.21 9.60
N VAL A 228 -6.73 13.26 10.24
CA VAL A 228 -7.81 12.48 9.61
C VAL A 228 -8.94 13.35 9.08
N PRO A 229 -9.50 14.34 9.82
CA PRO A 229 -10.54 15.21 9.30
C PRO A 229 -10.09 16.07 8.11
N LEU A 230 -8.78 16.39 8.02
CA LEU A 230 -8.20 17.13 6.90
C LEU A 230 -8.15 16.27 5.64
N ILE A 231 -7.63 15.04 5.76
CA ILE A 231 -7.52 14.10 4.64
C ILE A 231 -8.91 13.66 4.16
N ALA A 232 -9.84 13.46 5.10
CA ALA A 232 -11.22 13.09 4.78
C ALA A 232 -11.99 14.12 3.92
N GLN A 233 -11.50 15.37 3.80
CA GLN A 233 -12.11 16.35 2.91
C GLN A 233 -11.94 16.01 1.42
N TYR A 234 -11.01 15.13 1.08
CA TYR A 234 -10.75 14.69 -0.29
C TYR A 234 -11.49 13.41 -0.67
N MET A 235 -12.30 12.85 0.26
CA MET A 235 -13.03 11.61 0.01
C MET A 235 -14.52 11.74 0.32
N THR A 236 -15.31 11.03 -0.48
CA THR A 236 -16.70 10.70 -0.15
C THR A 236 -16.68 9.32 0.48
N LEU A 237 -16.95 9.24 1.78
CA LEU A 237 -16.91 7.98 2.52
C LEU A 237 -17.98 7.01 2.02
N VAL A 238 -17.57 5.76 1.74
CA VAL A 238 -18.41 4.67 1.25
C VAL A 238 -18.21 3.40 2.07
#